data_0922138b4c5778b2dfb149f98c6ec738
#
_entry.id   0922138b4c5778b2dfb149f98c6ec738
#
_cell.length_a   1.000
_cell.length_b   1.000
_cell.length_c   1.000
_cell.angle_alpha   90.00
_cell.angle_beta   90.00
_cell.angle_gamma   90.00
#
_symmetry.space_group_name_H-M   'P 1'
#
loop_
_entity.id
_entity.type
_entity.pdbx_description
1 polymer ?
#
loop_
_entity_poly.entity_id
_entity_poly.type
_entity_poly.pdbx_seq_one_letter_code
_entity_poly.pdbx_strand_id
1 'polypeptide(L)'
;MVLEELMGLTDEEFMDSLMVASNIRKLGRMELLYTCVADLVSFLYRTGMDDLLGGMEHYYDPNDYNRVIYHSKSEDASDRIKQILADADKLLVECEGACDESSAYQLLVRVLKEQTVVEESGARRLKTKEDGAMGFQILQNPSDPDATYREKEGKQNRGYTANIVETVESMEKTEEPTVLITDGADSGRENTN
;
A
#
# COMPACT_ATOMS: atom_id res chain seq x y z
N MET A 1 -24.51 27.82 -20.88
CA MET A 1 -24.96 27.49 -22.24
C MET A 1 -23.78 27.70 -23.18
N VAL A 2 -22.85 26.77 -23.25
CA VAL A 2 -21.85 26.76 -24.34
C VAL A 2 -20.89 25.57 -24.27
N LEU A 3 -20.65 24.98 -23.10
CA LEU A 3 -19.73 23.82 -22.98
C LEU A 3 -20.42 22.47 -23.24
N GLU A 4 -21.70 22.34 -22.92
CA GLU A 4 -22.49 21.13 -23.19
C GLU A 4 -22.75 20.91 -24.69
N GLU A 5 -22.89 22.00 -25.46
CA GLU A 5 -23.14 21.94 -26.91
C GLU A 5 -21.87 21.63 -27.72
N LEU A 6 -20.67 21.83 -27.14
CA LEU A 6 -19.38 21.65 -27.83
C LEU A 6 -18.81 20.22 -27.64
N MET A 7 -19.31 19.46 -26.68
CA MET A 7 -18.78 18.12 -26.35
C MET A 7 -19.72 16.97 -26.72
N GLY A 8 -20.96 17.25 -27.18
CA GLY A 8 -21.91 16.21 -27.57
C GLY A 8 -22.29 15.28 -26.42
N LEU A 9 -22.13 15.74 -25.18
CA LEU A 9 -22.46 14.95 -23.99
C LEU A 9 -24.00 14.89 -23.91
N THR A 10 -24.52 13.69 -23.99
CA THR A 10 -25.94 13.43 -23.69
C THR A 10 -26.08 13.26 -22.18
N ASP A 11 -27.28 13.53 -21.65
CA ASP A 11 -27.61 13.48 -20.21
C ASP A 11 -27.45 12.07 -19.56
N GLU A 12 -26.94 11.06 -20.29
CA GLU A 12 -26.77 9.70 -19.80
C GLU A 12 -25.29 9.30 -19.85
N GLU A 13 -24.55 9.65 -18.80
CA GLU A 13 -23.22 9.10 -18.55
C GLU A 13 -23.35 7.80 -17.72
N PHE A 14 -22.90 6.70 -18.29
CA PHE A 14 -22.79 5.44 -17.56
C PHE A 14 -21.37 5.28 -17.02
N MET A 15 -21.25 5.27 -15.70
CA MET A 15 -19.99 4.98 -15.03
C MET A 15 -20.03 3.57 -14.49
N ASP A 16 -19.17 2.68 -15.00
CA ASP A 16 -18.95 1.36 -14.43
C ASP A 16 -17.57 1.27 -13.81
N SER A 17 -17.50 0.63 -12.64
CA SER A 17 -16.27 0.45 -11.88
C SER A 17 -15.87 -1.01 -11.87
N LEU A 18 -14.82 -1.32 -12.58
CA LEU A 18 -14.24 -2.66 -12.63
C LEU A 18 -13.16 -2.82 -11.56
N MET A 19 -13.27 -3.90 -10.78
CA MET A 19 -12.21 -4.29 -9.86
C MET A 19 -11.21 -5.20 -10.56
N VAL A 20 -9.98 -4.75 -10.70
CA VAL A 20 -8.86 -5.55 -11.19
C VAL A 20 -8.12 -6.12 -9.99
N ALA A 21 -8.20 -7.44 -9.79
CA ALA A 21 -7.53 -8.11 -8.68
C ALA A 21 -6.02 -8.10 -8.87
N SER A 22 -5.28 -7.65 -7.84
CA SER A 22 -3.85 -7.85 -7.76
C SER A 22 -3.54 -9.28 -7.28
N ASN A 23 -2.52 -9.90 -7.85
CA ASN A 23 -2.07 -11.24 -7.47
C ASN A 23 -1.15 -11.23 -6.24
N ILE A 24 -1.35 -10.27 -5.33
CA ILE A 24 -0.55 -10.18 -4.11
C ILE A 24 -1.07 -11.11 -3.02
N ARG A 25 -0.13 -11.71 -2.29
CA ARG A 25 -0.45 -12.48 -1.10
C ARG A 25 -0.87 -11.55 0.04
N LYS A 26 -1.91 -11.93 0.79
CA LYS A 26 -2.27 -11.26 2.04
C LYS A 26 -1.19 -11.45 3.09
N LEU A 27 -0.60 -10.36 3.56
CA LEU A 27 0.33 -10.36 4.67
C LEU A 27 -0.38 -10.03 5.99
N GLY A 28 0.03 -10.69 7.06
CA GLY A 28 -0.31 -10.25 8.41
C GLY A 28 0.46 -8.97 8.77
N ARG A 29 0.00 -8.22 9.77
CA ARG A 29 0.64 -6.94 10.15
C ARG A 29 2.11 -7.12 10.57
N MET A 30 2.41 -8.16 11.34
CA MET A 30 3.80 -8.48 11.72
C MET A 30 4.65 -8.82 10.50
N GLU A 31 4.11 -9.64 9.61
CA GLU A 31 4.78 -10.02 8.37
C GLU A 31 5.01 -8.83 7.44
N LEU A 32 4.03 -7.93 7.31
CA LEU A 32 4.15 -6.69 6.54
C LEU A 32 5.28 -5.80 7.06
N LEU A 33 5.33 -5.58 8.37
CA LEU A 33 6.39 -4.79 9.02
C LEU A 33 7.77 -5.44 8.84
N TYR A 34 7.85 -6.75 9.11
CA TYR A 34 9.09 -7.50 8.90
C TYR A 34 9.60 -7.39 7.47
N THR A 35 8.71 -7.56 6.49
CA THR A 35 9.08 -7.48 5.07
C THR A 35 9.61 -6.10 4.70
N CYS A 36 8.97 -5.01 5.16
CA CYS A 36 9.47 -3.67 4.89
C CYS A 36 10.85 -3.41 5.52
N VAL A 37 11.10 -3.92 6.74
CA VAL A 37 12.44 -3.84 7.38
C VAL A 37 13.46 -4.65 6.57
N ALA A 38 13.14 -5.90 6.23
CA ALA A 38 14.01 -6.78 5.47
C ALA A 38 14.33 -6.25 4.07
N ASP A 39 13.37 -5.58 3.42
CA ASP A 39 13.57 -4.95 2.11
C ASP A 39 14.56 -3.78 2.20
N LEU A 40 14.48 -2.95 3.26
CA LEU A 40 15.44 -1.87 3.47
C LEU A 40 16.84 -2.43 3.81
N VAL A 41 16.94 -3.42 4.68
CA VAL A 41 18.21 -4.11 4.99
C VAL A 41 18.81 -4.71 3.72
N SER A 42 17.99 -5.35 2.89
CA SER A 42 18.43 -5.92 1.60
C SER A 42 18.89 -4.85 0.62
N PHE A 43 18.26 -3.68 0.62
CA PHE A 43 18.69 -2.53 -0.17
C PHE A 43 20.05 -2.02 0.28
N LEU A 44 20.24 -1.78 1.58
CA LEU A 44 21.52 -1.34 2.15
C LEU A 44 22.66 -2.29 1.81
N TYR A 45 22.43 -3.59 2.01
CA TYR A 45 23.41 -4.62 1.70
C TYR A 45 23.82 -4.62 0.21
N ARG A 46 22.83 -4.52 -0.70
CA ARG A 46 23.08 -4.52 -2.15
C ARG A 46 23.74 -3.25 -2.66
N THR A 47 23.59 -2.13 -1.96
CA THR A 47 24.18 -0.84 -2.33
C THR A 47 25.52 -0.57 -1.64
N GLY A 48 25.99 -1.50 -0.79
CA GLY A 48 27.25 -1.35 -0.05
C GLY A 48 27.18 -0.31 1.06
N MET A 49 25.98 -0.08 1.63
CA MET A 49 25.76 0.81 2.76
C MET A 49 25.71 0.03 4.09
N ASP A 50 26.63 -0.93 4.24
CA ASP A 50 26.63 -1.89 5.37
C ASP A 50 26.80 -1.19 6.73
N ASP A 51 27.46 -0.03 6.75
CA ASP A 51 27.64 0.79 7.95
C ASP A 51 26.32 1.25 8.56
N LEU A 52 25.23 1.32 7.77
CA LEU A 52 23.90 1.72 8.20
C LEU A 52 23.04 0.56 8.73
N LEU A 53 23.51 -0.68 8.61
CA LEU A 53 22.76 -1.87 9.05
C LEU A 53 22.58 -1.94 10.57
N GLY A 54 23.51 -1.38 11.32
CA GLY A 54 23.37 -1.23 12.77
C GLY A 54 23.17 -2.54 13.56
N GLY A 55 23.66 -3.69 13.02
CA GLY A 55 23.51 -5.01 13.63
C GLY A 55 22.23 -5.75 13.22
N MET A 56 21.59 -5.33 12.10
CA MET A 56 20.34 -5.93 11.60
C MET A 56 20.56 -6.84 10.39
N GLU A 57 21.77 -7.36 10.21
CA GLU A 57 22.14 -8.26 9.12
C GLU A 57 21.32 -9.54 9.08
N HIS A 58 20.75 -9.92 10.23
CA HIS A 58 19.90 -11.12 10.33
C HIS A 58 18.65 -11.03 9.46
N TYR A 59 18.11 -9.83 9.18
CA TYR A 59 16.98 -9.65 8.26
C TYR A 59 17.30 -10.02 6.81
N TYR A 60 18.59 -10.10 6.46
CA TYR A 60 19.03 -10.54 5.13
C TYR A 60 19.07 -12.09 5.02
N ASP A 61 19.03 -12.82 6.14
CA ASP A 61 19.00 -14.27 6.14
C ASP A 61 17.57 -14.79 5.86
N PRO A 62 17.36 -15.55 4.75
CA PRO A 62 16.05 -16.14 4.46
C PRO A 62 15.49 -17.05 5.57
N ASN A 63 16.37 -17.66 6.39
CA ASN A 63 15.95 -18.49 7.50
C ASN A 63 15.37 -17.66 8.66
N ASP A 64 15.81 -16.44 8.83
CA ASP A 64 15.29 -15.55 9.85
C ASP A 64 13.80 -15.26 9.64
N TYR A 65 13.39 -14.96 8.41
CA TYR A 65 11.99 -14.78 8.05
C TYR A 65 11.13 -15.99 8.49
N ASN A 66 11.58 -17.20 8.13
CA ASN A 66 10.86 -18.41 8.50
C ASN A 66 10.76 -18.59 10.02
N ARG A 67 11.84 -18.30 10.74
CA ARG A 67 11.90 -18.37 12.19
C ARG A 67 10.96 -17.37 12.84
N VAL A 68 10.95 -16.13 12.38
CA VAL A 68 10.14 -15.06 12.97
C VAL A 68 8.66 -15.20 12.64
N ILE A 69 8.31 -15.54 11.41
CA ILE A 69 6.92 -15.53 10.94
C ILE A 69 6.22 -16.87 11.19
N TYR A 70 6.88 -18.01 10.92
CA TYR A 70 6.22 -19.33 10.95
C TYR A 70 6.54 -20.20 12.16
N HIS A 71 7.75 -20.12 12.70
CA HIS A 71 8.18 -21.02 13.79
C HIS A 71 8.02 -20.42 15.19
N SER A 72 7.27 -19.36 15.30
CA SER A 72 7.09 -18.67 16.55
C SER A 72 5.83 -19.10 17.29
N LYS A 73 5.96 -19.26 18.61
CA LYS A 73 4.80 -19.43 19.47
C LYS A 73 4.00 -18.13 19.51
N SER A 74 2.68 -18.25 19.58
CA SER A 74 1.77 -17.09 19.64
C SER A 74 2.05 -16.17 20.85
N GLU A 75 2.59 -16.73 21.94
CA GLU A 75 2.95 -16.00 23.15
C GLU A 75 4.07 -14.98 22.92
N ASP A 76 5.00 -15.27 21.99
CA ASP A 76 6.14 -14.42 21.70
C ASP A 76 5.82 -13.33 20.63
N ALA A 77 4.62 -13.34 20.04
CA ALA A 77 4.28 -12.46 18.92
C ALA A 77 4.34 -10.97 19.31
N SER A 78 3.91 -10.63 20.53
CA SER A 78 3.96 -9.25 21.03
C SER A 78 5.40 -8.72 21.13
N ASP A 79 6.30 -9.52 21.68
CA ASP A 79 7.68 -9.09 21.90
C ASP A 79 8.46 -9.00 20.58
N ARG A 80 8.11 -9.85 19.61
CA ARG A 80 8.66 -9.74 18.25
C ARG A 80 8.20 -8.51 17.52
N ILE A 81 6.92 -8.18 17.61
CA ILE A 81 6.42 -6.94 17.02
C ILE A 81 7.15 -5.75 17.64
N LYS A 82 7.36 -5.71 18.95
CA LYS A 82 8.13 -4.67 19.62
C LYS A 82 9.57 -4.60 19.10
N GLN A 83 10.21 -5.75 18.91
CA GLN A 83 11.58 -5.81 18.38
C GLN A 83 11.63 -5.28 16.94
N ILE A 84 10.74 -5.75 16.06
CA ILE A 84 10.67 -5.27 14.67
C ILE A 84 10.43 -3.75 14.61
N LEU A 85 9.58 -3.22 15.49
CA LEU A 85 9.32 -1.78 15.55
C LEU A 85 10.52 -0.99 16.05
N ALA A 86 11.25 -1.51 17.06
CA ALA A 86 12.47 -0.89 17.56
C ALA A 86 13.58 -0.89 16.49
N ASP A 87 13.74 -1.99 15.76
CA ASP A 87 14.68 -2.11 14.64
C ASP A 87 14.30 -1.17 13.50
N ALA A 88 13.01 -1.05 13.18
CA ALA A 88 12.51 -0.11 12.19
C ALA A 88 12.80 1.35 12.56
N ASP A 89 12.54 1.76 13.81
CA ASP A 89 12.84 3.11 14.28
C ASP A 89 14.34 3.41 14.21
N LYS A 90 15.19 2.44 14.59
CA LYS A 90 16.64 2.58 14.49
C LYS A 90 17.10 2.76 13.04
N LEU A 91 16.59 1.92 12.11
CA LEU A 91 16.90 2.04 10.68
C LEU A 91 16.46 3.39 10.10
N LEU A 92 15.31 3.92 10.52
CA LEU A 92 14.87 5.24 10.06
C LEU A 92 15.86 6.33 10.45
N VAL A 93 16.38 6.29 11.68
CA VAL A 93 17.36 7.26 12.15
C VAL A 93 18.70 7.13 11.42
N GLU A 94 19.20 5.90 11.28
CA GLU A 94 20.51 5.65 10.62
C GLU A 94 20.47 5.96 9.12
N CYS A 95 19.32 5.79 8.47
CA CYS A 95 19.17 5.97 7.02
C CYS A 95 18.67 7.37 6.63
N GLU A 96 18.31 8.23 7.59
CA GLU A 96 17.81 9.57 7.32
C GLU A 96 18.80 10.39 6.50
N GLY A 97 18.34 10.98 5.41
CA GLY A 97 19.17 11.74 4.47
C GLY A 97 20.04 10.90 3.53
N ALA A 98 20.33 9.64 3.86
CA ALA A 98 21.13 8.75 3.03
C ALA A 98 20.28 7.89 2.06
N CYS A 99 19.07 7.53 2.48
CA CYS A 99 18.21 6.57 1.76
C CYS A 99 16.84 7.13 1.40
N ASP A 100 16.58 8.41 1.57
CA ASP A 100 15.25 9.04 1.42
C ASP A 100 14.63 8.80 0.04
N GLU A 101 15.44 8.72 -1.00
CA GLU A 101 15.04 8.47 -2.38
C GLU A 101 14.75 6.98 -2.66
N SER A 102 15.11 6.07 -1.74
CA SER A 102 14.91 4.65 -1.98
C SER A 102 13.45 4.25 -1.71
N SER A 103 12.90 3.45 -2.62
CA SER A 103 11.54 2.90 -2.45
C SER A 103 11.40 2.06 -1.16
N ALA A 104 12.46 1.34 -0.77
CA ALA A 104 12.45 0.54 0.44
C ALA A 104 12.32 1.41 1.71
N TYR A 105 13.06 2.52 1.78
CA TYR A 105 12.94 3.48 2.89
C TYR A 105 11.56 4.13 2.92
N GLN A 106 11.07 4.60 1.78
CA GLN A 106 9.74 5.21 1.67
C GLN A 106 8.61 4.26 2.07
N LEU A 107 8.71 2.97 1.70
CA LEU A 107 7.75 1.95 2.12
C LEU A 107 7.80 1.68 3.62
N LEU A 108 8.99 1.66 4.23
CA LEU A 108 9.12 1.53 5.67
C LEU A 108 8.49 2.74 6.39
N VAL A 109 8.78 3.97 5.97
CA VAL A 109 8.15 5.18 6.50
C VAL A 109 6.63 5.10 6.39
N ARG A 110 6.13 4.71 5.20
CA ARG A 110 4.70 4.58 4.91
C ARG A 110 4.04 3.57 5.84
N VAL A 111 4.56 2.35 5.94
CA VAL A 111 3.94 1.30 6.77
C VAL A 111 3.92 1.67 8.25
N LEU A 112 4.97 2.31 8.75
CA LEU A 112 5.02 2.78 10.13
C LEU A 112 3.99 3.89 10.39
N LYS A 113 3.83 4.84 9.49
CA LYS A 113 2.81 5.89 9.57
C LYS A 113 1.39 5.33 9.55
N GLU A 114 1.15 4.37 8.69
CA GLU A 114 -0.18 3.77 8.49
C GLU A 114 -0.57 2.81 9.61
N GLN A 115 0.35 1.96 10.07
CA GLN A 115 0.08 0.82 10.94
C GLN A 115 0.39 1.07 12.43
N THR A 116 1.11 2.14 12.76
CA THR A 116 1.62 2.35 14.12
C THR A 116 1.31 3.73 14.67
N VAL A 117 1.45 3.87 15.98
CA VAL A 117 1.47 5.14 16.73
C VAL A 117 2.68 5.17 17.64
N VAL A 118 3.19 6.37 17.90
CA VAL A 118 4.24 6.61 18.89
C VAL A 118 3.57 7.06 20.19
N GLU A 119 3.87 6.38 21.27
CA GLU A 119 3.37 6.69 22.61
C GLU A 119 4.11 7.89 23.22
N GLU A 120 3.58 8.44 24.31
CA GLU A 120 4.23 9.53 25.06
C GLU A 120 5.63 9.12 25.58
N SER A 121 5.84 7.85 25.81
CA SER A 121 7.15 7.28 26.18
C SER A 121 8.20 7.30 25.06
N GLY A 122 7.78 7.63 23.83
CA GLY A 122 8.60 7.50 22.63
C GLY A 122 8.60 6.10 22.02
N ALA A 123 8.01 5.10 22.68
CA ALA A 123 7.90 3.75 22.14
C ALA A 123 6.84 3.69 21.04
N ARG A 124 7.10 2.87 20.02
CA ARG A 124 6.15 2.64 18.93
C ARG A 124 5.34 1.38 19.18
N ARG A 125 4.05 1.43 18.92
CA ARG A 125 3.15 0.27 18.94
C ARG A 125 2.24 0.21 17.71
N LEU A 126 1.67 -0.95 17.48
CA LEU A 126 0.63 -1.09 16.47
C LEU A 126 -0.63 -0.30 16.83
N LYS A 127 -1.27 0.30 15.84
CA LYS A 127 -2.61 0.88 15.97
C LYS A 127 -3.61 -0.17 16.37
N THR A 128 -4.50 0.20 17.28
CA THR A 128 -5.69 -0.57 17.69
C THR A 128 -6.94 0.07 17.07
N LYS A 129 -8.11 -0.51 17.34
CA LYS A 129 -9.39 0.08 16.91
C LYS A 129 -9.66 1.45 17.58
N GLU A 130 -9.08 1.68 18.74
CA GLU A 130 -9.22 2.93 19.52
C GLU A 130 -8.42 4.08 18.89
N ASP A 131 -7.36 3.78 18.15
CA ASP A 131 -6.54 4.77 17.45
C ASP A 131 -7.16 5.24 16.12
N GLY A 132 -8.38 4.78 15.82
CA GLY A 132 -9.13 5.12 14.62
C GLY A 132 -9.11 4.01 13.56
N ALA A 133 -9.96 4.18 12.56
CA ALA A 133 -10.07 3.25 11.45
C ALA A 133 -8.85 3.37 10.52
N MET A 134 -8.28 2.25 10.13
CA MET A 134 -7.30 2.21 9.05
C MET A 134 -8.01 2.42 7.72
N GLY A 135 -7.48 3.33 6.91
CA GLY A 135 -8.05 3.62 5.58
C GLY A 135 -7.95 2.43 4.62
N PHE A 136 -8.68 2.49 3.54
CA PHE A 136 -8.67 1.45 2.49
C PHE A 136 -7.39 1.47 1.63
N GLN A 137 -6.67 2.60 1.64
CA GLN A 137 -5.43 2.81 0.89
C GLN A 137 -4.16 2.39 1.63
N ILE A 138 -4.29 1.74 2.79
CA ILE A 138 -3.12 1.28 3.55
C ILE A 138 -2.33 0.24 2.75
N LEU A 139 -1.02 0.25 2.94
CA LEU A 139 -0.11 -0.71 2.34
C LEU A 139 -0.54 -2.15 2.66
N GLN A 140 -0.79 -2.94 1.61
CA GLN A 140 -1.19 -4.34 1.73
C GLN A 140 -0.02 -5.29 1.55
N ASN A 141 0.89 -4.95 0.65
CA ASN A 141 2.09 -5.72 0.34
C ASN A 141 3.15 -4.81 -0.29
N PRO A 142 4.41 -4.84 0.17
CA PRO A 142 5.48 -4.03 -0.41
C PRO A 142 5.77 -4.35 -1.89
N SER A 143 5.47 -5.57 -2.33
CA SER A 143 5.66 -5.97 -3.73
C SER A 143 4.68 -5.31 -4.70
N ASP A 144 3.57 -4.76 -4.19
CA ASP A 144 2.59 -4.02 -4.96
C ASP A 144 1.98 -2.91 -4.07
N PRO A 145 2.72 -1.81 -3.90
CA PRO A 145 2.38 -0.77 -2.93
C PRO A 145 1.15 0.06 -3.31
N ASP A 146 0.71 0.00 -4.56
CA ASP A 146 -0.44 0.74 -5.06
C ASP A 146 -1.74 -0.08 -4.99
N ALA A 147 -1.65 -1.38 -4.70
CA ALA A 147 -2.83 -2.21 -4.51
C ALA A 147 -3.62 -1.78 -3.26
N THR A 148 -4.90 -1.48 -3.44
CA THR A 148 -5.81 -1.06 -2.39
C THR A 148 -6.65 -2.22 -1.86
N TYR A 149 -7.18 -2.06 -0.65
CA TYR A 149 -8.12 -2.99 -0.04
C TYR A 149 -9.54 -2.46 -0.14
N ARG A 150 -10.45 -3.27 -0.64
CA ARG A 150 -11.89 -2.97 -0.60
C ARG A 150 -12.69 -4.18 -0.18
N GLU A 151 -13.78 -3.93 0.54
CA GLU A 151 -14.76 -4.93 0.87
C GLU A 151 -16.08 -4.57 0.18
N LYS A 152 -16.60 -5.49 -0.64
CA LYS A 152 -17.90 -5.37 -1.28
C LYS A 152 -18.66 -6.67 -1.05
N GLU A 153 -19.87 -6.57 -0.48
CA GLU A 153 -20.75 -7.71 -0.22
C GLU A 153 -20.10 -8.84 0.62
N GLY A 154 -19.28 -8.44 1.62
CA GLY A 154 -18.54 -9.39 2.46
C GLY A 154 -17.33 -10.06 1.78
N LYS A 155 -17.04 -9.74 0.53
CA LYS A 155 -15.85 -10.20 -0.18
C LYS A 155 -14.75 -9.16 -0.10
N GLN A 156 -13.58 -9.61 0.36
CA GLN A 156 -12.39 -8.78 0.45
C GLN A 156 -11.63 -8.86 -0.87
N ASN A 157 -11.46 -7.72 -1.53
CA ASN A 157 -10.71 -7.58 -2.77
C ASN A 157 -9.46 -6.74 -2.52
N ARG A 158 -8.35 -7.12 -3.13
CA ARG A 158 -7.11 -6.35 -3.19
C ARG A 158 -6.74 -6.15 -4.64
N GLY A 159 -6.41 -4.92 -4.99
CA GLY A 159 -6.09 -4.58 -6.36
C GLY A 159 -6.43 -3.14 -6.68
N TYR A 160 -6.85 -2.93 -7.90
CA TYR A 160 -7.09 -1.64 -8.49
C TYR A 160 -8.56 -1.47 -8.84
N THR A 161 -9.03 -0.22 -8.83
CA THR A 161 -10.34 0.13 -9.38
C THR A 161 -10.12 0.86 -10.69
N ALA A 162 -10.59 0.30 -11.77
CA ALA A 162 -10.70 0.99 -13.05
C ALA A 162 -12.12 1.56 -13.17
N ASN A 163 -12.25 2.86 -13.31
CA ASN A 163 -13.51 3.51 -13.63
C ASN A 163 -13.58 3.69 -15.13
N ILE A 164 -14.60 3.14 -15.75
CA ILE A 164 -14.86 3.27 -17.18
C ILE A 164 -16.07 4.21 -17.31
N VAL A 165 -15.87 5.32 -18.00
CA VAL A 165 -16.95 6.24 -18.34
C VAL A 165 -17.29 6.03 -19.81
N GLU A 166 -18.51 5.62 -20.09
CA GLU A 166 -19.04 5.50 -21.43
C GLU A 166 -20.00 6.65 -21.68
N THR A 167 -19.75 7.42 -22.73
CA THR A 167 -20.69 8.42 -23.21
C THR A 167 -21.54 7.75 -24.28
N VAL A 168 -22.83 7.59 -24.03
CA VAL A 168 -23.77 7.05 -25.02
C VAL A 168 -24.41 8.22 -25.74
N GLU A 169 -24.10 8.41 -27.01
CA GLU A 169 -24.83 9.33 -27.86
C GLU A 169 -26.24 8.80 -28.09
N SER A 170 -27.26 9.55 -27.68
CA SER A 170 -28.65 9.21 -28.00
C SER A 170 -28.87 9.39 -29.49
N MET A 171 -28.99 8.30 -30.22
CA MET A 171 -29.29 8.32 -31.63
C MET A 171 -30.76 8.66 -31.87
N GLU A 172 -31.03 9.82 -32.43
CA GLU A 172 -32.18 9.94 -33.32
C GLU A 172 -31.86 9.22 -34.63
N LYS A 173 -32.37 8.02 -34.74
CA LYS A 173 -32.55 7.21 -35.96
C LYS A 173 -31.47 7.26 -37.03
N THR A 174 -30.83 6.13 -37.12
CA THR A 174 -30.02 5.59 -38.24
C THR A 174 -28.51 5.71 -38.03
N GLU A 175 -27.95 4.52 -38.01
CA GLU A 175 -26.52 4.16 -38.05
C GLU A 175 -25.87 3.78 -36.71
N GLU A 176 -24.95 2.84 -36.74
CA GLU A 176 -24.41 2.12 -35.61
C GLU A 176 -23.86 3.01 -34.48
N PRO A 177 -24.06 2.64 -33.19
CA PRO A 177 -23.58 3.46 -32.06
C PRO A 177 -22.06 3.52 -32.03
N THR A 178 -21.52 4.73 -32.01
CA THR A 178 -20.09 4.95 -31.78
C THR A 178 -19.88 5.04 -30.29
N VAL A 179 -19.28 4.03 -29.70
CA VAL A 179 -18.88 4.04 -28.29
C VAL A 179 -17.50 4.70 -28.18
N LEU A 180 -17.42 5.85 -27.54
CA LEU A 180 -16.15 6.50 -27.20
C LEU A 180 -15.79 6.12 -25.76
N ILE A 181 -14.77 5.30 -25.57
CA ILE A 181 -14.16 5.07 -24.27
C ILE A 181 -13.24 6.27 -24.00
N THR A 182 -13.66 7.16 -23.12
CA THR A 182 -12.97 8.44 -22.93
C THR A 182 -12.00 8.50 -21.77
N ASP A 183 -12.06 7.59 -20.78
CA ASP A 183 -11.07 7.61 -19.69
C ASP A 183 -10.98 6.30 -18.92
N GLY A 184 -9.77 5.85 -18.73
CA GLY A 184 -9.39 4.78 -17.81
C GLY A 184 -8.49 5.37 -16.72
N ALA A 185 -9.05 6.20 -15.83
CA ALA A 185 -8.28 6.75 -14.73
C ALA A 185 -8.05 5.68 -13.65
N ASP A 186 -6.81 5.31 -13.47
CA ASP A 186 -6.36 4.59 -12.29
C ASP A 186 -6.54 5.50 -11.05
N SER A 187 -7.58 5.23 -10.26
CA SER A 187 -7.88 6.00 -9.05
C SER A 187 -7.06 5.53 -7.83
N GLY A 188 -5.81 5.16 -8.06
CA GLY A 188 -4.88 4.77 -6.99
C GLY A 188 -4.42 5.94 -6.11
N ARG A 189 -4.55 7.20 -6.56
CA ARG A 189 -4.09 8.38 -5.81
C ARG A 189 -4.99 9.58 -6.02
N GLU A 190 -5.80 9.93 -5.05
CA GLU A 190 -6.21 11.31 -4.85
C GLU A 190 -5.12 12.02 -4.03
N ASN A 191 -4.37 12.92 -4.66
CA ASN A 191 -3.57 13.91 -3.97
C ASN A 191 -4.52 14.94 -3.37
N THR A 192 -4.79 14.86 -2.09
CA THR A 192 -5.35 15.99 -1.35
C THR A 192 -4.22 16.91 -0.92
N ASN A 193 -4.24 18.10 -1.44
CA ASN A 193 -3.52 19.26 -0.89
C ASN A 193 -3.95 19.53 0.56
#